data_5351b8943ee95dd3358b6630ef2bf177
#
_entry.id   5351b8943ee95dd3358b6630ef2bf177
#
_cell.length_a   1.000
_cell.length_b   1.000
_cell.length_c   1.000
_cell.angle_alpha   90.00
_cell.angle_beta   90.00
_cell.angle_gamma   90.00
#
_symmetry.space_group_name_H-M   'P 1'
#
loop_
_entity.id
_entity.type
_entity.pdbx_description
1 polymer ?
#
loop_
_entity_poly.entity_id
_entity_poly.type
_entity_poly.pdbx_seq_one_letter_code
_entity_poly.pdbx_strand_id
1 'polypeptide(L)'
;SLGGDLASTVGQFIHAVDSKLLLGEIDIAVHSSKDVPVELDDDIKNLAYLERGCTNDLLIFKNDGNYLSLGELFSSITEMASKDAFEVIPKNGMVGTVSGRRQSFMLNIRPDIIPISVRGQVETRLKRLKEGRVDGIILAEIGLARLNQIGALEPWILEFGAIRIKDSDWPTAPGQGSISVHCKSKDYGKYKQLREILNHTETESNVTKEREILHKIGGGCKYPAGVKIDGNKATVQISEQEWRTKFSDGLQFESKRYIGKTTEFSSDLPEGKRVPKKTKLAGPKLVSTLNSERLA
;
A
#
# COMPACT_ATOMS: atom_id res chain seq x y z
N SER A 1 24.61 -9.70 -10.44
CA SER A 1 23.22 -9.90 -10.87
C SER A 1 22.30 -9.12 -9.94
N LEU A 2 21.82 -7.93 -10.38
CA LEU A 2 20.89 -7.07 -9.65
C LEU A 2 19.42 -7.41 -9.97
N GLY A 3 19.15 -8.62 -10.45
CA GLY A 3 17.83 -9.10 -10.83
C GLY A 3 17.11 -9.92 -9.77
N GLY A 4 17.40 -9.72 -8.50
CA GLY A 4 16.69 -10.35 -7.40
C GLY A 4 15.24 -9.86 -7.35
N ASP A 5 14.32 -10.79 -7.44
CA ASP A 5 12.87 -10.62 -7.46
C ASP A 5 12.39 -9.69 -6.33
N LEU A 6 11.78 -8.57 -6.70
CA LEU A 6 11.33 -7.49 -5.80
C LEU A 6 10.35 -7.95 -4.71
N ALA A 7 9.68 -9.07 -4.97
CA ALA A 7 8.73 -9.67 -4.03
C ALA A 7 9.37 -10.59 -3.00
N SER A 8 10.61 -11.01 -3.23
CA SER A 8 11.26 -11.96 -2.33
C SER A 8 11.53 -11.36 -0.95
N THR A 9 11.75 -10.04 -0.83
CA THR A 9 12.23 -9.47 0.44
C THR A 9 11.14 -9.28 1.48
N VAL A 10 9.96 -8.76 1.14
CA VAL A 10 8.86 -8.60 2.11
C VAL A 10 8.22 -9.95 2.41
N GLY A 11 7.96 -10.76 1.38
CA GLY A 11 7.51 -12.13 1.57
C GLY A 11 8.49 -12.98 2.37
N GLN A 12 9.80 -12.80 2.19
CA GLN A 12 10.83 -13.50 2.95
C GLN A 12 10.82 -13.13 4.43
N PHE A 13 10.54 -11.87 4.80
CA PHE A 13 10.42 -11.48 6.21
C PHE A 13 9.22 -12.14 6.88
N ILE A 14 8.07 -12.14 6.23
CA ILE A 14 6.87 -12.80 6.74
C ILE A 14 7.13 -14.30 6.86
N HIS A 15 7.66 -14.92 5.82
CA HIS A 15 8.02 -16.35 5.83
C HIS A 15 9.02 -16.68 6.95
N ALA A 16 9.98 -15.83 7.22
CA ALA A 16 10.96 -16.08 8.30
C ALA A 16 10.31 -16.07 9.68
N VAL A 17 9.37 -15.16 9.93
CA VAL A 17 8.64 -15.10 11.21
C VAL A 17 7.62 -16.23 11.30
N ASP A 18 6.85 -16.46 10.22
CA ASP A 18 5.86 -17.53 10.17
C ASP A 18 6.50 -18.94 10.24
N SER A 19 7.70 -19.13 9.68
CA SER A 19 8.46 -20.36 9.87
C SER A 19 8.79 -20.62 11.34
N LYS A 20 9.19 -19.60 12.10
CA LYS A 20 9.41 -19.74 13.54
C LYS A 20 8.12 -20.07 14.30
N LEU A 21 7.01 -19.47 13.87
CA LEU A 21 5.68 -19.78 14.40
C LEU A 21 5.36 -21.27 14.15
N LEU A 22 5.52 -21.77 12.92
CA LEU A 22 5.26 -23.16 12.57
C LEU A 22 6.17 -24.14 13.34
N LEU A 23 7.46 -23.81 13.49
CA LEU A 23 8.42 -24.62 14.26
C LEU A 23 8.12 -24.59 15.78
N GLY A 24 7.31 -23.64 16.27
CA GLY A 24 7.02 -23.49 17.68
C GLY A 24 8.09 -22.78 18.47
N GLU A 25 8.97 -22.05 17.79
CA GLU A 25 9.95 -21.18 18.42
C GLU A 25 9.32 -19.92 18.98
N ILE A 26 8.17 -19.51 18.44
CA ILE A 26 7.32 -18.42 18.89
C ILE A 26 5.86 -18.85 18.95
N ASP A 27 5.07 -18.23 19.81
CA ASP A 27 3.66 -18.53 20.03
C ASP A 27 2.73 -17.74 19.10
N ILE A 28 3.08 -16.49 18.82
CA ILE A 28 2.34 -15.58 17.95
C ILE A 28 3.29 -14.81 17.05
N ALA A 29 2.82 -14.44 15.86
CA ALA A 29 3.52 -13.58 14.92
C ALA A 29 2.71 -12.30 14.69
N VAL A 30 3.38 -11.15 14.57
CA VAL A 30 2.74 -9.84 14.38
C VAL A 30 3.25 -9.23 13.08
N HIS A 31 2.31 -8.85 12.20
CA HIS A 31 2.62 -8.37 10.86
C HIS A 31 1.85 -7.09 10.51
N SER A 32 2.43 -6.27 9.65
CA SER A 32 1.65 -5.28 8.90
C SER A 32 0.72 -6.01 7.94
N SER A 33 -0.59 -5.85 8.09
CA SER A 33 -1.59 -6.65 7.34
C SER A 33 -1.46 -6.53 5.83
N LYS A 34 -1.02 -5.37 5.32
CA LYS A 34 -0.80 -5.14 3.88
C LYS A 34 0.33 -5.98 3.27
N ASP A 35 1.26 -6.44 4.10
CA ASP A 35 2.44 -7.19 3.67
C ASP A 35 2.21 -8.70 3.74
N VAL A 36 1.15 -9.13 4.45
CA VAL A 36 0.74 -10.53 4.58
C VAL A 36 0.19 -11.06 3.25
N PRO A 37 0.62 -12.24 2.78
CA PRO A 37 0.06 -12.88 1.58
C PRO A 37 -1.46 -13.01 1.65
N VAL A 38 -2.13 -12.95 0.50
CA VAL A 38 -3.60 -13.09 0.44
C VAL A 38 -4.03 -14.46 0.96
N GLU A 39 -3.29 -15.49 0.59
CA GLU A 39 -3.46 -16.86 1.09
C GLU A 39 -2.41 -17.11 2.17
N LEU A 40 -2.86 -17.52 3.34
CA LEU A 40 -2.02 -17.98 4.44
C LEU A 40 -1.76 -19.49 4.26
N ASP A 41 -0.69 -19.97 4.89
CA ASP A 41 -0.47 -21.39 5.11
C ASP A 41 -1.63 -21.96 5.93
N ASP A 42 -2.09 -23.19 5.61
CA ASP A 42 -3.22 -23.85 6.28
C ASP A 42 -2.99 -24.04 7.78
N ASP A 43 -1.74 -24.17 8.19
CA ASP A 43 -1.33 -24.27 9.59
C ASP A 43 -1.23 -22.93 10.33
N ILE A 44 -1.45 -21.81 9.63
CA ILE A 44 -1.44 -20.45 10.19
C ILE A 44 -2.83 -19.82 10.11
N LYS A 45 -3.28 -19.25 11.21
CA LYS A 45 -4.54 -18.54 11.29
C LYS A 45 -4.35 -17.11 11.80
N ASN A 46 -5.06 -16.17 11.17
CA ASN A 46 -5.15 -14.83 11.73
C ASN A 46 -5.97 -14.88 13.02
N LEU A 47 -5.33 -14.52 14.12
CA LEU A 47 -5.94 -14.49 15.45
C LEU A 47 -6.74 -13.20 15.67
N ALA A 48 -6.16 -12.06 15.30
CA ALA A 48 -6.76 -10.76 15.52
C ALA A 48 -6.23 -9.71 14.54
N TYR A 49 -7.05 -8.69 14.32
CA TYR A 49 -6.64 -7.41 13.74
C TYR A 49 -6.72 -6.32 14.82
N LEU A 50 -5.63 -5.60 15.03
CA LEU A 50 -5.64 -4.46 15.93
C LEU A 50 -6.42 -3.30 15.31
N GLU A 51 -6.83 -2.34 16.13
CA GLU A 51 -7.47 -1.10 15.68
C GLU A 51 -6.64 -0.45 14.55
N ARG A 52 -7.34 -0.10 13.48
CA ARG A 52 -6.72 0.43 12.27
C ARG A 52 -6.36 1.89 12.45
N GLY A 53 -5.10 2.24 12.19
CA GLY A 53 -4.69 3.63 12.08
C GLY A 53 -4.98 4.21 10.68
N CYS A 54 -4.42 5.40 10.40
CA CYS A 54 -4.59 6.08 9.11
C CYS A 54 -4.16 5.19 7.94
N THR A 55 -4.91 5.30 6.84
CA THR A 55 -4.71 4.46 5.64
C THR A 55 -3.96 5.18 4.53
N ASN A 56 -3.90 6.51 4.57
CA ASN A 56 -3.40 7.33 3.48
C ASN A 56 -1.93 7.06 3.12
N ASP A 57 -1.60 7.35 1.88
CA ASP A 57 -0.22 7.54 1.44
C ASP A 57 0.15 9.02 1.51
N LEU A 58 1.38 9.30 1.89
CA LEU A 58 1.98 10.63 1.84
C LEU A 58 2.94 10.74 0.68
N LEU A 59 2.85 11.84 -0.07
CA LEU A 59 3.92 12.33 -0.92
C LEU A 59 4.77 13.30 -0.10
N ILE A 60 6.05 12.98 0.06
CA ILE A 60 7.03 13.74 0.85
C ILE A 60 8.09 14.29 -0.10
N PHE A 61 8.42 15.57 0.05
CA PHE A 61 9.32 16.30 -0.84
C PHE A 61 10.08 17.39 -0.08
N LYS A 62 11.04 18.04 -0.71
CA LYS A 62 11.73 19.20 -0.10
C LYS A 62 10.77 20.36 -0.02
N ASN A 63 10.53 20.87 1.19
CA ASN A 63 9.61 21.98 1.42
C ASN A 63 10.23 23.32 0.95
N ASP A 64 9.48 24.06 0.19
CA ASP A 64 9.79 25.42 -0.25
C ASP A 64 9.01 26.50 0.56
N GLY A 65 8.27 26.06 1.59
CA GLY A 65 7.45 26.93 2.45
C GLY A 65 6.00 27.11 1.96
N ASN A 66 5.63 26.56 0.82
CA ASN A 66 4.26 26.67 0.29
C ASN A 66 3.33 25.54 0.76
N TYR A 67 3.87 24.52 1.40
CA TYR A 67 3.13 23.35 1.84
C TYR A 67 3.35 23.10 3.33
N LEU A 68 2.41 22.39 3.94
CA LEU A 68 2.60 21.91 5.31
C LEU A 68 3.86 21.06 5.40
N SER A 69 4.63 21.27 6.46
CA SER A 69 5.67 20.34 6.83
C SER A 69 5.06 19.01 7.31
N LEU A 70 5.84 17.96 7.30
CA LEU A 70 5.39 16.65 7.80
C LEU A 70 4.95 16.74 9.26
N GLY A 71 5.65 17.55 10.07
CA GLY A 71 5.28 17.78 11.47
C GLY A 71 3.91 18.44 11.61
N GLU A 72 3.62 19.48 10.83
CA GLU A 72 2.33 20.16 10.81
C GLU A 72 1.22 19.26 10.26
N LEU A 73 1.53 18.42 9.25
CA LEU A 73 0.57 17.52 8.64
C LEU A 73 0.01 16.50 9.63
N PHE A 74 0.81 16.03 10.60
CA PHE A 74 0.33 15.10 11.64
C PHE A 74 -0.76 15.71 12.53
N SER A 75 -0.82 17.03 12.64
CA SER A 75 -1.86 17.76 13.37
C SER A 75 -3.00 18.25 12.48
N SER A 76 -2.96 17.93 11.17
CA SER A 76 -3.92 18.36 10.16
C SER A 76 -4.74 17.19 9.64
N ILE A 77 -5.98 17.46 9.25
CA ILE A 77 -6.86 16.52 8.53
C ILE A 77 -6.89 16.78 7.03
N THR A 78 -6.06 17.71 6.54
CA THR A 78 -6.05 18.13 5.14
C THR A 78 -5.62 16.98 4.23
N GLU A 79 -6.40 16.76 3.18
CA GLU A 79 -6.11 15.82 2.10
C GLU A 79 -6.11 16.57 0.76
N MET A 80 -5.34 16.09 -0.19
CA MET A 80 -5.28 16.64 -1.54
C MET A 80 -5.62 15.56 -2.57
N ALA A 81 -6.37 15.93 -3.60
CA ALA A 81 -6.65 15.04 -4.71
C ALA A 81 -5.35 14.56 -5.36
N SER A 82 -5.33 13.30 -5.79
CA SER A 82 -4.09 12.68 -6.28
C SER A 82 -3.48 13.43 -7.47
N LYS A 83 -4.30 13.94 -8.39
CA LYS A 83 -3.83 14.71 -9.54
C LYS A 83 -3.10 16.00 -9.13
N ASP A 84 -3.60 16.68 -8.11
CA ASP A 84 -3.05 17.95 -7.63
C ASP A 84 -1.82 17.70 -6.75
N ALA A 85 -1.81 16.59 -6.00
CA ALA A 85 -0.70 16.21 -5.12
C ALA A 85 0.64 16.06 -5.85
N PHE A 86 0.63 15.60 -7.11
CA PHE A 86 1.85 15.41 -7.88
C PHE A 86 2.29 16.65 -8.67
N GLU A 87 1.58 17.77 -8.58
CA GLU A 87 2.01 19.03 -9.22
C GLU A 87 3.29 19.59 -8.60
N VAL A 88 3.56 19.31 -7.33
CA VAL A 88 4.79 19.69 -6.63
C VAL A 88 6.04 19.02 -7.21
N ILE A 89 5.89 17.92 -7.90
CA ILE A 89 7.00 17.20 -8.52
C ILE A 89 7.35 17.87 -9.87
N PRO A 90 8.61 18.24 -10.10
CA PRO A 90 9.02 18.88 -11.35
C PRO A 90 8.77 17.97 -12.56
N LYS A 91 8.74 18.55 -13.75
CA LYS A 91 8.63 17.78 -14.99
C LYS A 91 9.80 16.80 -15.10
N ASN A 92 9.49 15.53 -15.43
CA ASN A 92 10.45 14.43 -15.44
C ASN A 92 11.13 14.18 -14.08
N GLY A 93 10.52 14.63 -12.98
CA GLY A 93 11.04 14.46 -11.62
C GLY A 93 11.04 13.00 -11.18
N MET A 94 11.92 12.68 -10.25
CA MET A 94 12.14 11.33 -9.74
C MET A 94 11.37 11.12 -8.44
N VAL A 95 10.52 10.08 -8.38
CA VAL A 95 9.75 9.74 -7.17
C VAL A 95 10.09 8.34 -6.66
N GLY A 96 10.53 8.29 -5.42
CA GLY A 96 10.97 7.06 -4.75
C GLY A 96 9.80 6.21 -4.26
N THR A 97 9.65 5.02 -4.80
CA THR A 97 8.75 3.97 -4.29
C THR A 97 9.08 2.61 -4.90
N VAL A 98 8.91 1.53 -4.12
CA VAL A 98 9.01 0.13 -4.62
C VAL A 98 7.65 -0.49 -4.86
N SER A 99 6.57 0.20 -4.52
CA SER A 99 5.21 -0.32 -4.67
C SER A 99 4.73 -0.19 -6.11
N GLY A 100 4.47 -1.33 -6.77
CA GLY A 100 3.89 -1.36 -8.12
C GLY A 100 2.56 -0.59 -8.20
N ARG A 101 1.72 -0.68 -7.17
CA ARG A 101 0.48 0.10 -7.07
C ARG A 101 0.75 1.61 -7.13
N ARG A 102 1.63 2.12 -6.27
CA ARG A 102 1.96 3.56 -6.22
C ARG A 102 2.57 4.04 -7.52
N GLN A 103 3.47 3.25 -8.10
CA GLN A 103 4.09 3.57 -9.38
C GLN A 103 3.06 3.68 -10.49
N SER A 104 2.17 2.68 -10.60
CA SER A 104 1.16 2.66 -11.65
C SER A 104 0.14 3.79 -11.51
N PHE A 105 -0.30 4.07 -10.30
CA PHE A 105 -1.25 5.17 -10.04
C PHE A 105 -0.63 6.53 -10.36
N MET A 106 0.60 6.75 -9.91
CA MET A 106 1.37 7.96 -10.22
C MET A 106 1.54 8.17 -11.72
N LEU A 107 1.94 7.13 -12.45
CA LEU A 107 2.15 7.21 -13.89
C LEU A 107 0.87 7.39 -14.69
N ASN A 108 -0.29 6.98 -14.16
CA ASN A 108 -1.57 7.30 -14.77
C ASN A 108 -1.89 8.80 -14.68
N ILE A 109 -1.43 9.48 -13.63
CA ILE A 109 -1.67 10.90 -13.39
C ILE A 109 -0.59 11.74 -14.07
N ARG A 110 0.67 11.39 -13.85
CA ARG A 110 1.87 12.09 -14.32
C ARG A 110 2.80 11.10 -15.03
N PRO A 111 2.56 10.83 -16.32
CA PRO A 111 3.35 9.86 -17.10
C PRO A 111 4.80 10.31 -17.38
N ASP A 112 5.11 11.56 -17.09
CA ASP A 112 6.47 12.10 -17.18
C ASP A 112 7.32 11.84 -15.94
N ILE A 113 6.71 11.50 -14.80
CA ILE A 113 7.45 11.20 -13.57
C ILE A 113 8.24 9.89 -13.73
N ILE A 114 9.44 9.89 -13.17
CA ILE A 114 10.35 8.77 -13.19
C ILE A 114 10.32 8.05 -11.85
N PRO A 115 9.73 6.85 -11.76
CA PRO A 115 9.71 6.09 -10.52
C PRO A 115 11.07 5.47 -10.23
N ILE A 116 11.57 5.69 -9.03
CA ILE A 116 12.86 5.20 -8.55
C ILE A 116 12.65 4.18 -7.43
N SER A 117 13.32 3.03 -7.54
CA SER A 117 13.29 2.02 -6.49
C SER A 117 14.09 2.47 -5.27
N VAL A 118 13.41 2.89 -4.20
CA VAL A 118 14.03 3.31 -2.94
C VAL A 118 13.67 2.32 -1.84
N ARG A 119 14.68 1.63 -1.29
CA ARG A 119 14.53 0.60 -0.26
C ARG A 119 15.18 1.02 1.05
N GLY A 120 14.92 0.25 2.10
CA GLY A 120 15.44 0.45 3.44
C GLY A 120 14.38 0.94 4.42
N GLN A 121 14.80 1.24 5.63
CA GLN A 121 13.94 1.84 6.65
C GLN A 121 13.51 3.25 6.23
N VAL A 122 12.48 3.79 6.88
CA VAL A 122 11.90 5.10 6.58
C VAL A 122 12.99 6.18 6.51
N GLU A 123 13.83 6.27 7.52
CA GLU A 123 14.93 7.24 7.60
C GLU A 123 15.90 7.11 6.41
N THR A 124 16.32 5.89 6.09
CA THR A 124 17.23 5.62 4.96
C THR A 124 16.64 6.11 3.64
N ARG A 125 15.31 5.94 3.46
CA ARG A 125 14.62 6.43 2.26
C ARG A 125 14.58 7.95 2.23
N LEU A 126 14.26 8.60 3.35
CA LEU A 126 14.18 10.05 3.45
C LEU A 126 15.56 10.73 3.35
N LYS A 127 16.64 10.06 3.76
CA LYS A 127 18.01 10.52 3.48
C LYS A 127 18.27 10.69 1.98
N ARG A 128 17.75 9.81 1.12
CA ARG A 128 17.89 9.95 -0.34
C ARG A 128 17.16 11.19 -0.88
N LEU A 129 16.01 11.54 -0.30
CA LEU A 129 15.31 12.78 -0.60
C LEU A 129 16.13 14.00 -0.12
N LYS A 130 16.68 13.96 1.11
CA LYS A 130 17.57 14.99 1.65
C LYS A 130 18.78 15.24 0.75
N GLU A 131 19.39 14.16 0.28
CA GLU A 131 20.55 14.18 -0.62
C GLU A 131 20.22 14.62 -2.05
N GLY A 132 18.94 14.83 -2.40
CA GLY A 132 18.51 15.22 -3.74
C GLY A 132 18.61 14.10 -4.79
N ARG A 133 18.63 12.84 -4.36
CA ARG A 133 18.63 11.68 -5.27
C ARG A 133 17.25 11.37 -5.85
N VAL A 134 16.22 11.91 -5.26
CA VAL A 134 14.82 11.89 -5.73
C VAL A 134 14.17 13.21 -5.37
N ASP A 135 13.14 13.60 -6.11
CA ASP A 135 12.38 14.83 -5.89
C ASP A 135 11.22 14.61 -4.91
N GLY A 136 10.75 13.38 -4.81
CA GLY A 136 9.70 12.99 -3.87
C GLY A 136 9.79 11.53 -3.46
N ILE A 137 9.11 11.18 -2.37
CA ILE A 137 8.99 9.80 -1.87
C ILE A 137 7.55 9.54 -1.46
N ILE A 138 6.98 8.40 -1.84
CA ILE A 138 5.64 7.99 -1.39
C ILE A 138 5.76 6.96 -0.28
N LEU A 139 5.25 7.29 0.90
CA LEU A 139 5.21 6.42 2.08
C LEU A 139 3.79 6.27 2.61
N ALA A 140 3.52 5.18 3.34
CA ALA A 140 2.29 5.06 4.12
C ALA A 140 2.38 5.95 5.36
N GLU A 141 1.39 6.81 5.56
CA GLU A 141 1.34 7.75 6.68
C GLU A 141 1.50 7.05 8.02
N ILE A 142 0.81 5.92 8.22
CA ILE A 142 0.81 5.19 9.49
C ILE A 142 2.21 4.82 9.98
N GLY A 143 3.14 4.51 9.07
CA GLY A 143 4.51 4.18 9.43
C GLY A 143 5.25 5.37 10.04
N LEU A 144 5.05 6.54 9.47
CA LEU A 144 5.63 7.80 9.97
C LEU A 144 4.93 8.26 11.24
N ALA A 145 3.60 8.18 11.29
CA ALA A 145 2.80 8.56 12.46
C ALA A 145 3.20 7.76 13.70
N ARG A 146 3.38 6.44 13.56
CA ARG A 146 3.84 5.59 14.68
C ARG A 146 5.26 5.95 15.14
N LEU A 147 6.17 6.22 14.22
CA LEU A 147 7.52 6.66 14.58
C LEU A 147 7.49 8.03 15.26
N ASN A 148 6.66 8.95 14.79
CA ASN A 148 6.49 10.26 15.40
C ASN A 148 5.91 10.16 16.83
N GLN A 149 4.91 9.31 17.02
CA GLN A 149 4.25 9.10 18.32
C GLN A 149 5.21 8.63 19.40
N ILE A 150 6.21 7.83 19.04
CA ILE A 150 7.24 7.35 19.98
C ILE A 150 8.52 8.21 19.98
N GLY A 151 8.50 9.37 19.30
CA GLY A 151 9.66 10.27 19.23
C GLY A 151 10.86 9.70 18.46
N ALA A 152 10.65 8.74 17.56
CA ALA A 152 11.70 8.07 16.80
C ALA A 152 11.99 8.71 15.44
N LEU A 153 11.32 9.81 15.09
CA LEU A 153 11.65 10.58 13.89
C LEU A 153 12.70 11.64 14.21
N GLU A 154 13.76 11.66 13.44
CA GLU A 154 14.75 12.74 13.50
C GLU A 154 14.10 14.09 13.14
N PRO A 155 14.45 15.20 13.84
CA PRO A 155 13.81 16.51 13.64
C PRO A 155 13.82 16.99 12.19
N TRP A 156 14.91 16.76 11.44
CA TRP A 156 15.02 17.15 10.05
C TRP A 156 14.00 16.45 9.12
N ILE A 157 13.44 15.31 9.53
CA ILE A 157 12.40 14.60 8.78
C ILE A 157 11.08 15.37 8.85
N LEU A 158 10.79 15.98 9.98
CA LEU A 158 9.56 16.74 10.21
C LEU A 158 9.49 18.05 9.41
N GLU A 159 10.63 18.51 8.90
CA GLU A 159 10.73 19.75 8.09
C GLU A 159 10.40 19.54 6.61
N PHE A 160 10.36 18.30 6.12
CA PHE A 160 9.96 18.03 4.74
C PHE A 160 8.52 18.47 4.47
N GLY A 161 8.28 18.97 3.27
CA GLY A 161 6.91 19.17 2.77
C GLY A 161 6.23 17.80 2.63
N ALA A 162 4.96 17.75 3.01
CA ALA A 162 4.18 16.53 2.91
C ALA A 162 2.75 16.80 2.48
N ILE A 163 2.24 15.96 1.59
CA ILE A 163 0.87 15.97 1.10
C ILE A 163 0.23 14.62 1.43
N ARG A 164 -0.89 14.64 2.16
CA ARG A 164 -1.74 13.46 2.35
C ARG A 164 -2.59 13.29 1.12
N ILE A 165 -2.35 12.21 0.37
CA ILE A 165 -3.09 11.90 -0.85
C ILE A 165 -4.45 11.36 -0.46
N LYS A 166 -5.51 11.94 -1.05
CA LYS A 166 -6.90 11.56 -0.78
C LYS A 166 -7.16 10.11 -1.23
N ASP A 167 -7.63 9.28 -0.34
CA ASP A 167 -7.78 7.85 -0.58
C ASP A 167 -8.99 7.47 -1.45
N SER A 168 -9.96 8.36 -1.62
CA SER A 168 -11.10 8.14 -2.53
C SER A 168 -10.70 8.08 -4.00
N ASP A 169 -9.61 8.70 -4.40
CA ASP A 169 -9.06 8.69 -5.76
C ASP A 169 -7.65 8.07 -5.83
N TRP A 170 -7.15 7.61 -4.68
CA TRP A 170 -5.89 6.91 -4.53
C TRP A 170 -6.03 5.77 -3.49
N PRO A 171 -6.87 4.75 -3.76
CA PRO A 171 -7.10 3.69 -2.79
C PRO A 171 -5.80 2.96 -2.46
N THR A 172 -5.61 2.66 -1.18
CA THR A 172 -4.36 2.14 -0.66
C THR A 172 -4.28 0.62 -0.73
N ALA A 173 -3.16 0.05 -0.30
CA ALA A 173 -3.02 -1.40 -0.28
C ALA A 173 -4.02 -2.01 0.71
N PRO A 174 -4.67 -3.14 0.38
CA PRO A 174 -5.52 -3.87 1.31
C PRO A 174 -4.83 -4.11 2.65
N GLY A 175 -5.49 -3.75 3.73
CA GLY A 175 -4.95 -3.86 5.09
C GLY A 175 -3.92 -2.79 5.47
N GLN A 176 -3.68 -1.75 4.65
CA GLN A 176 -2.81 -0.64 5.07
C GLN A 176 -3.37 0.03 6.32
N GLY A 177 -2.50 0.35 7.28
CA GLY A 177 -2.88 0.91 8.59
C GLY A 177 -3.17 -0.11 9.67
N SER A 178 -3.45 -1.36 9.30
CA SER A 178 -3.78 -2.45 10.21
C SER A 178 -2.56 -3.31 10.55
N ILE A 179 -2.59 -3.89 11.75
CA ILE A 179 -1.67 -4.93 12.22
C ILE A 179 -2.48 -6.22 12.38
N SER A 180 -1.98 -7.32 11.86
CA SER A 180 -2.50 -8.67 12.05
C SER A 180 -1.66 -9.47 13.03
N VAL A 181 -2.31 -10.28 13.84
CA VAL A 181 -1.69 -11.20 14.79
C VAL A 181 -2.02 -12.61 14.36
N HIS A 182 -1.00 -13.43 14.13
CA HIS A 182 -1.13 -14.81 13.68
C HIS A 182 -0.78 -15.79 14.79
N CYS A 183 -1.41 -16.95 14.76
CA CYS A 183 -1.06 -18.12 15.58
C CYS A 183 -1.15 -19.38 14.74
N LYS A 184 -0.65 -20.51 15.26
CA LYS A 184 -0.92 -21.82 14.64
C LYS A 184 -2.41 -22.11 14.63
N SER A 185 -2.93 -22.68 13.56
CA SER A 185 -4.33 -23.04 13.41
C SER A 185 -4.83 -23.93 14.56
N LYS A 186 -4.01 -24.90 14.98
CA LYS A 186 -4.30 -25.81 16.10
C LYS A 186 -4.38 -25.11 17.47
N ASP A 187 -3.67 -23.98 17.62
CA ASP A 187 -3.60 -23.24 18.90
C ASP A 187 -4.61 -22.08 18.96
N TYR A 188 -5.42 -21.88 17.92
CA TYR A 188 -6.39 -20.77 17.85
C TYR A 188 -7.33 -20.73 19.06
N GLY A 189 -7.82 -21.90 19.50
CA GLY A 189 -8.69 -22.00 20.68
C GLY A 189 -8.00 -21.62 21.99
N LYS A 190 -6.70 -21.90 22.11
CA LYS A 190 -5.86 -21.54 23.27
C LYS A 190 -5.80 -20.02 23.48
N TYR A 191 -5.82 -19.24 22.37
CA TYR A 191 -5.66 -17.78 22.40
C TYR A 191 -6.99 -17.02 22.32
N LYS A 192 -8.14 -17.65 22.63
CA LYS A 192 -9.44 -17.00 22.55
C LYS A 192 -9.53 -15.70 23.37
N GLN A 193 -9.04 -15.73 24.61
CA GLN A 193 -9.03 -14.53 25.46
C GLN A 193 -8.14 -13.42 24.89
N LEU A 194 -6.98 -13.78 24.34
CA LEU A 194 -6.10 -12.82 23.69
C LEU A 194 -6.79 -12.17 22.48
N ARG A 195 -7.52 -12.97 21.69
CA ARG A 195 -8.32 -12.44 20.58
C ARG A 195 -9.39 -11.45 21.08
N GLU A 196 -10.11 -11.78 22.14
CA GLU A 196 -11.15 -10.90 22.71
C GLU A 196 -10.59 -9.53 23.13
N ILE A 197 -9.34 -9.50 23.60
CA ILE A 197 -8.66 -8.25 23.98
C ILE A 197 -8.13 -7.48 22.79
N LEU A 198 -7.55 -8.16 21.80
CA LEU A 198 -6.81 -7.52 20.73
C LEU A 198 -7.64 -7.23 19.49
N ASN A 199 -8.69 -8.00 19.23
CA ASN A 199 -9.38 -7.92 17.95
C ASN A 199 -10.34 -6.74 17.87
N HIS A 200 -10.10 -5.86 16.90
CA HIS A 200 -11.01 -4.80 16.55
C HIS A 200 -11.93 -5.25 15.40
N THR A 201 -13.20 -5.49 15.73
CA THR A 201 -14.18 -6.12 14.83
C THR A 201 -14.37 -5.37 13.52
N GLU A 202 -14.42 -4.04 13.56
CA GLU A 202 -14.57 -3.23 12.36
C GLU A 202 -13.33 -3.36 11.44
N THR A 203 -12.12 -3.30 12.03
CA THR A 203 -10.88 -3.51 11.27
C THR A 203 -10.86 -4.89 10.64
N GLU A 204 -11.23 -5.93 11.39
CA GLU A 204 -11.31 -7.31 10.88
C GLU A 204 -12.27 -7.39 9.69
N SER A 205 -13.47 -6.85 9.82
CA SER A 205 -14.46 -6.83 8.74
C SER A 205 -13.94 -6.14 7.50
N ASN A 206 -13.37 -4.94 7.65
CA ASN A 206 -12.90 -4.14 6.52
C ASN A 206 -11.69 -4.79 5.84
N VAL A 207 -10.69 -5.21 6.61
CA VAL A 207 -9.47 -5.81 6.05
C VAL A 207 -9.78 -7.15 5.39
N THR A 208 -10.65 -7.97 5.96
CA THR A 208 -11.08 -9.23 5.36
C THR A 208 -11.73 -8.99 4.00
N LYS A 209 -12.69 -8.07 3.91
CA LYS A 209 -13.33 -7.69 2.63
C LYS A 209 -12.34 -7.14 1.62
N GLU A 210 -11.42 -6.25 2.03
CA GLU A 210 -10.37 -5.72 1.15
C GLU A 210 -9.51 -6.84 0.56
N ARG A 211 -9.14 -7.83 1.37
CA ARG A 211 -8.32 -8.99 0.95
C ARG A 211 -9.11 -9.93 0.04
N GLU A 212 -10.38 -10.18 0.34
CA GLU A 212 -11.28 -10.95 -0.52
C GLU A 212 -11.44 -10.32 -1.90
N ILE A 213 -11.62 -9.00 -1.96
CA ILE A 213 -11.67 -8.27 -3.23
C ILE A 213 -10.36 -8.46 -4.00
N LEU A 214 -9.21 -8.27 -3.32
CA LEU A 214 -7.90 -8.48 -3.95
C LEU A 214 -7.75 -9.91 -4.48
N HIS A 215 -8.19 -10.90 -3.73
CA HIS A 215 -8.18 -12.30 -4.15
C HIS A 215 -9.07 -12.54 -5.38
N LYS A 216 -10.31 -12.04 -5.35
CA LYS A 216 -11.29 -12.20 -6.45
C LYS A 216 -10.81 -11.57 -7.77
N ILE A 217 -10.10 -10.46 -7.73
CA ILE A 217 -9.50 -9.85 -8.93
C ILE A 217 -8.21 -10.57 -9.39
N GLY A 218 -7.84 -11.66 -8.73
CA GLY A 218 -6.66 -12.44 -9.07
C GLY A 218 -5.35 -11.77 -8.69
N GLY A 219 -5.41 -10.82 -7.74
CA GLY A 219 -4.28 -10.06 -7.26
C GLY A 219 -3.61 -10.72 -6.05
N GLY A 220 -2.31 -10.50 -5.92
CA GLY A 220 -1.50 -10.76 -4.73
C GLY A 220 -0.80 -9.48 -4.30
N CYS A 221 0.11 -9.55 -3.34
CA CYS A 221 0.84 -8.39 -2.81
C CYS A 221 1.59 -7.58 -3.88
N LYS A 222 1.85 -8.17 -5.04
CA LYS A 222 2.53 -7.55 -6.19
C LYS A 222 1.57 -6.92 -7.19
N TYR A 223 0.26 -7.23 -7.07
CA TYR A 223 -0.71 -6.75 -8.05
C TYR A 223 -0.91 -5.23 -7.88
N PRO A 224 -0.89 -4.46 -8.96
CA PRO A 224 -1.01 -3.00 -8.88
C PRO A 224 -2.47 -2.59 -8.64
N ALA A 225 -3.04 -3.04 -7.55
CA ALA A 225 -4.39 -2.71 -7.11
C ALA A 225 -4.38 -2.02 -5.75
N GLY A 226 -5.23 -1.02 -5.63
CA GLY A 226 -5.64 -0.42 -4.36
C GLY A 226 -7.07 -0.81 -4.06
N VAL A 227 -7.34 -1.15 -2.81
CA VAL A 227 -8.67 -1.49 -2.32
C VAL A 227 -8.86 -0.85 -0.97
N LYS A 228 -9.92 -0.08 -0.82
CA LYS A 228 -10.33 0.51 0.45
C LYS A 228 -11.81 0.24 0.69
N ILE A 229 -12.14 -0.24 1.88
CA ILE A 229 -13.50 -0.34 2.38
C ILE A 229 -13.79 0.84 3.32
N ASP A 230 -14.91 1.49 3.10
CA ASP A 230 -15.46 2.53 3.96
C ASP A 230 -16.96 2.26 4.15
N GLY A 231 -17.30 1.72 5.31
CA GLY A 231 -18.65 1.23 5.59
C GLY A 231 -19.10 0.16 4.60
N ASN A 232 -20.12 0.48 3.79
CA ASN A 232 -20.68 -0.43 2.78
C ASN A 232 -20.14 -0.18 1.36
N LYS A 233 -19.14 0.69 1.22
CA LYS A 233 -18.57 1.06 -0.08
C LYS A 233 -17.14 0.58 -0.19
N ALA A 234 -16.80 -0.04 -1.32
CA ALA A 234 -15.43 -0.37 -1.65
C ALA A 234 -14.94 0.48 -2.83
N THR A 235 -13.84 1.18 -2.65
CA THR A 235 -13.14 1.85 -3.74
C THR A 235 -12.01 0.95 -4.21
N VAL A 236 -12.01 0.61 -5.49
CA VAL A 236 -11.00 -0.26 -6.09
C VAL A 236 -10.42 0.40 -7.32
N GLN A 237 -9.10 0.47 -7.35
CA GLN A 237 -8.35 0.91 -8.54
C GLN A 237 -7.38 -0.19 -8.94
N ILE A 238 -7.42 -0.58 -10.20
CA ILE A 238 -6.60 -1.66 -10.75
C ILE A 238 -5.83 -1.12 -11.93
N SER A 239 -4.54 -1.45 -11.99
CA SER A 239 -3.73 -1.22 -13.16
C SER A 239 -3.65 -2.49 -13.99
N GLU A 240 -3.96 -2.41 -15.28
CA GLU A 240 -4.09 -3.58 -16.16
C GLU A 240 -2.76 -4.04 -16.78
N GLN A 241 -1.71 -3.23 -16.68
CA GLN A 241 -0.41 -3.55 -17.25
C GLN A 241 0.62 -3.79 -16.16
N GLU A 242 1.40 -4.84 -16.32
CA GLU A 242 2.61 -5.01 -15.51
C GLU A 242 3.58 -3.89 -15.84
N TRP A 243 3.98 -3.16 -14.82
CA TRP A 243 5.01 -2.15 -14.94
C TRP A 243 6.34 -2.69 -14.44
N ARG A 244 7.37 -2.52 -15.24
CA ARG A 244 8.75 -2.83 -14.85
C ARG A 244 9.62 -1.66 -15.21
N THR A 245 10.31 -1.10 -14.24
CA THR A 245 11.42 -0.19 -14.51
C THR A 245 12.66 -1.02 -14.71
N LYS A 246 13.25 -0.94 -15.89
CA LYS A 246 14.57 -1.47 -16.14
C LYS A 246 15.55 -0.31 -16.07
N PHE A 247 16.57 -0.49 -15.25
CA PHE A 247 17.76 0.34 -15.31
C PHE A 247 18.73 -0.35 -16.28
N SER A 248 19.10 0.30 -17.35
CA SER A 248 20.21 -0.10 -18.18
C SER A 248 21.48 0.63 -17.70
N ASP A 249 22.63 0.05 -18.04
CA ASP A 249 23.93 0.66 -17.76
C ASP A 249 23.98 2.09 -18.31
N GLY A 250 24.22 3.06 -17.44
CA GLY A 250 24.32 4.46 -17.83
C GLY A 250 23.07 5.31 -17.62
N LEU A 251 22.18 4.95 -16.70
CA LEU A 251 21.00 5.74 -16.31
C LEU A 251 19.86 5.80 -17.36
N GLN A 252 19.84 4.89 -18.31
CA GLN A 252 18.65 4.73 -19.14
C GLN A 252 17.64 3.84 -18.44
N PHE A 253 16.38 4.27 -18.39
CA PHE A 253 15.30 3.44 -17.91
C PHE A 253 14.13 3.47 -18.89
N GLU A 254 13.56 2.29 -19.09
CA GLU A 254 12.28 2.18 -19.76
C GLU A 254 11.17 2.14 -18.72
N SER A 255 10.26 3.10 -18.74
CA SER A 255 9.01 3.03 -18.03
C SER A 255 7.89 2.64 -18.99
N LYS A 256 7.18 1.56 -18.70
CA LYS A 256 5.92 1.25 -19.39
C LYS A 256 4.77 1.91 -18.65
N ARG A 257 3.90 2.60 -19.36
CA ARG A 257 2.71 3.22 -18.77
C ARG A 257 1.75 2.16 -18.28
N TYR A 258 1.19 2.39 -17.11
CA TYR A 258 0.04 1.65 -16.63
C TYR A 258 -1.24 2.37 -17.01
N ILE A 259 -2.24 1.59 -17.40
CA ILE A 259 -3.59 2.09 -17.58
C ILE A 259 -4.38 1.56 -16.39
N GLY A 260 -4.75 2.48 -15.49
CA GLY A 260 -5.52 2.14 -14.30
C GLY A 260 -7.02 2.22 -14.56
N LYS A 261 -7.76 1.39 -13.87
CA LYS A 261 -9.21 1.42 -13.82
C LYS A 261 -9.66 1.56 -12.38
N THR A 262 -10.43 2.59 -12.08
CA THR A 262 -11.05 2.76 -10.76
C THR A 262 -12.45 2.19 -10.80
N THR A 263 -12.78 1.39 -9.81
CA THR A 263 -14.07 0.71 -9.70
C THR A 263 -14.56 0.84 -8.27
N GLU A 264 -15.80 1.25 -8.08
CA GLU A 264 -16.48 1.22 -6.79
C GLU A 264 -17.37 -0.03 -6.72
N PHE A 265 -17.29 -0.73 -5.60
CA PHE A 265 -18.10 -1.92 -5.32
C PHE A 265 -19.02 -1.63 -4.13
N SER A 266 -20.24 -2.11 -4.17
CA SER A 266 -21.07 -2.22 -2.99
C SER A 266 -20.67 -3.43 -2.15
N SER A 267 -21.06 -3.47 -0.88
CA SER A 267 -20.75 -4.58 0.04
C SER A 267 -21.29 -5.94 -0.42
N ASP A 268 -22.28 -5.93 -1.32
CA ASP A 268 -22.94 -7.12 -1.85
C ASP A 268 -22.22 -7.59 -3.14
N LEU A 269 -20.95 -7.93 -3.04
CA LEU A 269 -20.21 -8.53 -4.14
C LEU A 269 -20.81 -9.90 -4.44
N PRO A 270 -21.28 -10.14 -5.70
CA PRO A 270 -21.77 -11.46 -6.06
C PRO A 270 -20.67 -12.50 -5.92
N GLU A 271 -20.99 -13.61 -5.26
CA GLU A 271 -20.09 -14.77 -5.19
C GLU A 271 -19.77 -15.29 -6.59
N GLY A 272 -18.51 -15.46 -6.88
CA GLY A 272 -18.07 -16.44 -7.87
C GLY A 272 -17.68 -15.99 -9.26
N LYS A 273 -17.52 -14.70 -9.60
CA LYS A 273 -17.01 -14.35 -10.94
C LYS A 273 -15.66 -13.62 -10.88
N ARG A 274 -14.63 -14.28 -11.40
CA ARG A 274 -13.31 -13.68 -11.63
C ARG A 274 -13.45 -12.57 -12.70
N VAL A 275 -12.92 -11.39 -12.40
CA VAL A 275 -12.72 -10.38 -13.45
C VAL A 275 -11.78 -10.98 -14.50
N PRO A 276 -12.13 -10.95 -15.79
CA PRO A 276 -11.29 -11.55 -16.82
C PRO A 276 -9.88 -10.95 -16.82
N LYS A 277 -8.87 -11.78 -16.83
CA LYS A 277 -7.44 -11.39 -16.84
C LYS A 277 -7.02 -10.59 -18.09
N LYS A 278 -7.90 -10.43 -19.08
CA LYS A 278 -7.59 -9.79 -20.36
C LYS A 278 -8.77 -8.95 -20.85
N THR A 279 -8.84 -7.72 -20.39
CA THR A 279 -9.54 -6.68 -21.14
C THR A 279 -8.49 -5.78 -21.75
N LYS A 280 -8.23 -5.89 -23.05
CA LYS A 280 -7.46 -4.90 -23.79
C LYS A 280 -8.27 -3.61 -23.78
N LEU A 281 -7.88 -2.63 -22.97
CA LEU A 281 -8.42 -1.29 -23.04
C LEU A 281 -7.55 -0.46 -24.00
N ALA A 282 -8.19 0.10 -25.00
CA ALA A 282 -7.59 1.11 -25.85
C ALA A 282 -7.64 2.47 -25.15
N GLY A 283 -6.50 2.95 -24.66
CA GLY A 283 -6.32 4.27 -24.08
C GLY A 283 -6.64 4.39 -22.58
N PRO A 284 -6.26 5.51 -21.94
CA PRO A 284 -6.51 5.74 -20.53
C PRO A 284 -8.00 5.96 -20.33
N LYS A 285 -8.69 4.96 -19.81
CA LYS A 285 -10.06 5.11 -19.31
C LYS A 285 -10.03 4.99 -17.80
N LEU A 286 -10.20 6.11 -17.14
CA LEU A 286 -10.63 6.12 -15.76
C LEU A 286 -12.09 5.67 -15.76
N VAL A 287 -12.37 4.53 -15.16
CA VAL A 287 -13.75 4.14 -14.86
C VAL A 287 -13.99 4.51 -13.41
N SER A 288 -14.72 5.58 -13.21
CA SER A 288 -14.92 6.16 -11.88
C SER A 288 -15.83 5.31 -10.99
N THR A 289 -16.71 4.50 -11.57
CA THR A 289 -17.69 3.75 -10.76
C THR A 289 -18.24 2.58 -11.57
N LEU A 290 -18.13 1.37 -11.02
CA LEU A 290 -18.91 0.22 -11.42
C LEU A 290 -19.80 -0.17 -10.24
N ASN A 291 -21.09 -0.20 -10.44
CA ASN A 291 -22.02 -0.80 -9.49
C ASN A 291 -21.86 -2.33 -9.54
N SER A 292 -22.08 -2.99 -8.40
CA SER A 292 -21.94 -4.43 -8.23
C SER A 292 -22.70 -5.27 -9.27
N GLU A 293 -23.76 -4.73 -9.84
CA GLU A 293 -24.57 -5.36 -10.88
C GLU A 293 -23.84 -5.58 -12.22
N ARG A 294 -22.74 -4.87 -12.48
CA ARG A 294 -21.94 -5.01 -13.72
C ARG A 294 -20.75 -5.95 -13.61
N LEU A 295 -20.53 -6.53 -12.43
CA LEU A 295 -19.49 -7.53 -12.18
C LEU A 295 -20.05 -8.97 -12.20
N ALA A 296 -21.34 -9.10 -12.44
CA ALA A 296 -22.02 -10.38 -12.64
C ALA A 296 -21.81 -10.94 -14.07
#